data_5a743506669d944d6b885efb30dc34c2
#
_entry.id   5a743506669d944d6b885efb30dc34c2
#
_cell.length_a   1.000
_cell.length_b   1.000
_cell.length_c   1.000
_cell.angle_alpha   90.00
_cell.angle_beta   90.00
_cell.angle_gamma   90.00
#
_symmetry.space_group_name_H-M   'P 1'
#
loop_
_entity.id
_entity.type
_entity.pdbx_description
1 polymer ?
#
loop_
_entity_poly.entity_id
_entity_poly.type
_entity_poly.pdbx_seq_one_letter_code
_entity_poly.pdbx_strand_id
1 'polypeptide(L)'
;GLCKHIGVPVYASDDPIGVARRFKPDLVQAPASLLDQRLLLDGSLAEIAGMGIEVHLRSIFLNGVLFLPPDRAPSHLKAAAGRISRARRLIAEGKSDPLQAALAFALTRPEASAVLVGVTSAAEMTAVVAAAMSPPPDLDWDEMALDDPEALAWVAA
;
A
#
# COMPACT_ATOMS: atom_id res chain seq x y z
N GLY A 1 29.45 -14.66 -4.25
CA GLY A 1 28.17 -14.09 -4.22
C GLY A 1 27.72 -13.41 -5.52
N LEU A 2 26.58 -13.83 -6.08
CA LEU A 2 25.95 -13.19 -7.23
C LEU A 2 25.07 -11.98 -6.81
N CYS A 3 24.57 -11.96 -5.58
CA CYS A 3 23.82 -10.85 -4.99
C CYS A 3 24.31 -10.55 -3.57
N LYS A 4 24.07 -9.33 -3.13
CA LYS A 4 24.43 -8.87 -1.78
C LYS A 4 23.27 -9.05 -0.79
N HIS A 5 22.06 -8.87 -1.25
CA HIS A 5 20.83 -8.91 -0.45
C HIS A 5 19.81 -9.84 -1.09
N ILE A 6 19.06 -10.54 -0.27
CA ILE A 6 17.98 -11.44 -0.67
C ILE A 6 16.71 -11.00 0.03
N GLY A 7 15.63 -10.87 -0.73
CA GLY A 7 14.32 -10.52 -0.20
C GLY A 7 13.25 -11.54 -0.53
N VAL A 8 12.16 -11.48 0.22
CA VAL A 8 10.98 -12.31 -0.02
C VAL A 8 9.72 -11.44 -0.10
N PRO A 9 8.82 -11.72 -1.04
CA PRO A 9 7.48 -11.15 -1.00
C PRO A 9 6.64 -11.87 0.05
N VAL A 10 5.79 -11.14 0.75
CA VAL A 10 4.80 -11.68 1.68
C VAL A 10 3.43 -11.10 1.39
N TYR A 11 2.39 -11.81 1.83
CA TYR A 11 1.01 -11.34 1.83
C TYR A 11 0.48 -11.32 3.26
N ALA A 12 -0.60 -10.63 3.52
CA ALA A 12 -1.20 -10.57 4.85
C ALA A 12 -1.61 -11.96 5.39
N SER A 13 -1.87 -12.92 4.48
CA SER A 13 -2.23 -14.31 4.81
C SER A 13 -1.05 -15.22 5.13
N ASP A 14 0.19 -14.77 4.92
CA ASP A 14 1.38 -15.66 4.91
C ASP A 14 2.11 -15.76 6.26
N ASP A 15 1.57 -15.20 7.33
CA ASP A 15 2.31 -15.01 8.60
C ASP A 15 3.66 -14.31 8.36
N PRO A 16 3.64 -13.02 7.96
CA PRO A 16 4.87 -12.29 7.59
C PRO A 16 5.93 -12.27 8.68
N ILE A 17 5.52 -12.20 9.94
CA ILE A 17 6.42 -12.22 11.09
C ILE A 17 7.11 -13.60 11.21
N GLY A 18 6.34 -14.69 11.07
CA GLY A 18 6.88 -16.04 11.08
C GLY A 18 7.89 -16.27 9.96
N VAL A 19 7.59 -15.78 8.75
CA VAL A 19 8.53 -15.79 7.61
C VAL A 19 9.81 -15.03 7.94
N ALA A 20 9.69 -13.80 8.45
CA ALA A 20 10.83 -12.96 8.81
C ALA A 20 11.70 -13.60 9.88
N ARG A 21 11.12 -14.14 10.95
CA ARG A 21 11.83 -14.82 12.05
C ARG A 21 12.55 -16.08 11.57
N ARG A 22 11.90 -16.86 10.70
CA ARG A 22 12.41 -18.15 10.23
C ARG A 22 13.54 -18.01 9.23
N PHE A 23 13.38 -17.15 8.24
CA PHE A 23 14.30 -17.05 7.11
C PHE A 23 15.27 -15.89 7.20
N LYS A 24 14.98 -14.89 8.02
CA LYS A 24 15.83 -13.70 8.24
C LYS A 24 16.34 -13.11 6.92
N PRO A 25 15.43 -12.76 5.99
CA PRO A 25 15.83 -12.15 4.73
C PRO A 25 16.41 -10.76 4.98
N ASP A 26 17.17 -10.22 4.02
CA ASP A 26 17.65 -8.84 4.11
C ASP A 26 16.49 -7.84 3.93
N LEU A 27 15.49 -8.20 3.12
CA LEU A 27 14.30 -7.36 2.90
C LEU A 27 13.01 -8.18 2.73
N VAL A 28 11.90 -7.55 3.04
CA VAL A 28 10.55 -8.07 2.83
C VAL A 28 9.78 -7.10 1.95
N GLN A 29 9.13 -7.62 0.90
CA GLN A 29 8.14 -6.85 0.13
C GLN A 29 6.74 -7.17 0.62
N ALA A 30 6.05 -6.19 1.17
CA ALA A 30 4.72 -6.34 1.75
C ALA A 30 3.69 -5.44 1.05
N PRO A 31 2.45 -5.90 0.87
CA PRO A 31 1.39 -5.04 0.37
C PRO A 31 0.95 -4.06 1.46
N ALA A 32 0.82 -2.80 1.09
CA ALA A 32 0.15 -1.79 1.90
C ALA A 32 -0.35 -0.66 1.01
N SER A 33 -1.52 -0.13 1.32
CA SER A 33 -2.10 1.03 0.65
C SER A 33 -3.00 1.78 1.62
N LEU A 34 -3.42 2.98 1.26
CA LEU A 34 -4.37 3.73 2.09
C LEU A 34 -5.71 2.99 2.29
N LEU A 35 -6.05 2.00 1.44
CA LEU A 35 -7.22 1.15 1.60
C LEU A 35 -6.90 -0.18 2.31
N ASP A 36 -5.71 -0.74 2.13
CA ASP A 36 -5.26 -1.98 2.79
C ASP A 36 -4.14 -1.67 3.80
N GLN A 37 -4.53 -1.49 5.04
CA GLN A 37 -3.61 -1.16 6.13
C GLN A 37 -3.40 -2.33 7.10
N ARG A 38 -3.83 -3.55 6.76
CA ARG A 38 -3.83 -4.71 7.68
C ARG A 38 -2.48 -4.93 8.35
N LEU A 39 -1.39 -5.02 7.57
CA LEU A 39 -0.04 -5.28 8.09
C LEU A 39 0.59 -4.11 8.84
N LEU A 40 0.03 -2.91 8.70
CA LEU A 40 0.40 -1.74 9.50
C LEU A 40 -0.36 -1.77 10.83
N LEU A 41 -1.68 -1.97 10.78
CA LEU A 41 -2.56 -1.92 11.95
C LEU A 41 -2.32 -3.08 12.93
N ASP A 42 -1.95 -4.26 12.44
CA ASP A 42 -1.61 -5.41 13.29
C ASP A 42 -0.17 -5.37 13.85
N GLY A 43 0.62 -4.36 13.45
CA GLY A 43 1.99 -4.16 13.88
C GLY A 43 3.03 -5.05 13.21
N SER A 44 2.64 -5.88 12.24
CA SER A 44 3.55 -6.81 11.56
C SER A 44 4.73 -6.10 10.89
N LEU A 45 4.49 -4.99 10.18
CA LEU A 45 5.56 -4.26 9.49
C LEU A 45 6.50 -3.58 10.49
N ALA A 46 5.98 -3.04 11.58
CA ALA A 46 6.80 -2.43 12.64
C ALA A 46 7.72 -3.49 13.30
N GLU A 47 7.19 -4.68 13.56
CA GLU A 47 7.99 -5.78 14.14
C GLU A 47 9.09 -6.24 13.16
N ILE A 48 8.77 -6.43 11.88
CA ILE A 48 9.76 -6.82 10.85
C ILE A 48 10.86 -5.75 10.73
N ALA A 49 10.50 -4.48 10.65
CA ALA A 49 11.45 -3.38 10.61
C ALA A 49 12.32 -3.35 11.89
N GLY A 50 11.72 -3.62 13.07
CA GLY A 50 12.42 -3.73 14.35
C GLY A 50 13.43 -4.86 14.42
N MET A 51 13.31 -5.89 13.57
CA MET A 51 14.32 -6.95 13.41
C MET A 51 15.52 -6.51 12.55
N GLY A 52 15.54 -5.30 12.03
CA GLY A 52 16.55 -4.80 11.10
C GLY A 52 16.40 -5.29 9.67
N ILE A 53 15.21 -5.79 9.31
CA ILE A 53 14.85 -6.23 7.95
C ILE A 53 14.26 -5.03 7.21
N GLU A 54 14.74 -4.75 6.00
CA GLU A 54 14.18 -3.69 5.17
C GLU A 54 12.74 -4.03 4.75
N VAL A 55 11.83 -3.06 4.84
CA VAL A 55 10.45 -3.22 4.40
C VAL A 55 10.21 -2.38 3.15
N HIS A 56 9.90 -3.07 2.05
CA HIS A 56 9.51 -2.44 0.80
C HIS A 56 8.00 -2.55 0.63
N LEU A 57 7.29 -1.43 0.55
CA LEU A 57 5.86 -1.43 0.30
C LEU A 57 5.54 -1.57 -1.18
N ARG A 58 4.61 -2.45 -1.52
CA ARG A 58 4.08 -2.64 -2.87
C ARG A 58 2.57 -2.56 -2.88
N SER A 59 1.98 -2.61 -4.07
CA SER A 59 0.51 -2.59 -4.26
C SER A 59 -0.16 -1.33 -3.69
N ILE A 60 0.56 -0.23 -3.61
CA ILE A 60 0.09 1.02 -2.99
C ILE A 60 -1.13 1.63 -3.69
N PHE A 61 -1.38 1.26 -4.94
CA PHE A 61 -2.55 1.68 -5.71
C PHE A 61 -3.69 0.66 -5.67
N LEU A 62 -3.53 -0.44 -4.96
CA LEU A 62 -4.52 -1.51 -4.85
C LEU A 62 -5.05 -1.93 -6.24
N ASN A 63 -4.14 -2.30 -7.17
CA ASN A 63 -4.46 -2.64 -8.57
C ASN A 63 -5.28 -1.55 -9.29
N GLY A 64 -5.10 -0.29 -8.92
CA GLY A 64 -5.77 0.84 -9.55
C GLY A 64 -7.20 1.11 -9.09
N VAL A 65 -7.72 0.37 -8.10
CA VAL A 65 -9.10 0.52 -7.61
C VAL A 65 -9.42 1.95 -7.19
N LEU A 66 -8.46 2.64 -6.59
CA LEU A 66 -8.65 4.02 -6.16
C LEU A 66 -8.92 4.98 -7.35
N PHE A 67 -8.47 4.62 -8.55
CA PHE A 67 -8.63 5.43 -9.76
C PHE A 67 -9.87 5.06 -10.59
N LEU A 68 -10.48 3.89 -10.32
CA LEU A 68 -11.65 3.45 -11.07
C LEU A 68 -12.89 4.28 -10.70
N PRO A 69 -13.73 4.65 -11.66
CA PRO A 69 -15.05 5.19 -11.37
C PRO A 69 -15.86 4.21 -10.50
N PRO A 70 -16.71 4.70 -9.57
CA PRO A 70 -17.46 3.84 -8.65
C PRO A 70 -18.31 2.76 -9.35
N ASP A 71 -18.85 3.08 -10.53
CA ASP A 71 -19.67 2.19 -11.35
C ASP A 71 -18.85 1.09 -12.07
N ARG A 72 -17.54 1.24 -12.13
CA ARG A 72 -16.60 0.27 -12.70
C ARG A 72 -15.87 -0.56 -11.67
N ALA A 73 -16.27 -0.48 -10.40
CA ALA A 73 -15.70 -1.32 -9.37
C ALA A 73 -15.94 -2.81 -9.70
N PRO A 74 -14.90 -3.67 -9.63
CA PRO A 74 -15.05 -5.11 -9.80
C PRO A 74 -16.15 -5.70 -8.91
N SER A 75 -16.77 -6.80 -9.34
CA SER A 75 -17.92 -7.38 -8.64
C SER A 75 -17.63 -7.76 -7.19
N HIS A 76 -16.41 -8.24 -6.91
CA HIS A 76 -15.95 -8.59 -5.56
C HIS A 76 -15.72 -7.37 -4.66
N LEU A 77 -15.63 -6.17 -5.22
CA LEU A 77 -15.49 -4.92 -4.47
C LEU A 77 -16.81 -4.17 -4.27
N LYS A 78 -17.94 -4.74 -4.72
CA LYS A 78 -19.24 -4.07 -4.57
C LYS A 78 -19.59 -3.77 -3.12
N ALA A 79 -19.26 -4.67 -2.19
CA ALA A 79 -19.44 -4.44 -0.76
C ALA A 79 -18.60 -3.27 -0.24
N ALA A 80 -17.38 -3.11 -0.74
CA ALA A 80 -16.45 -2.04 -0.36
C ALA A 80 -16.69 -0.72 -1.14
N ALA A 81 -17.56 -0.70 -2.16
CA ALA A 81 -17.73 0.46 -3.03
C ALA A 81 -18.08 1.76 -2.29
N GLY A 82 -18.90 1.67 -1.24
CA GLY A 82 -19.25 2.80 -0.39
C GLY A 82 -18.04 3.39 0.34
N ARG A 83 -17.16 2.53 0.87
CA ARG A 83 -15.92 2.94 1.56
C ARG A 83 -14.89 3.52 0.60
N ILE A 84 -14.71 2.89 -0.57
CA ILE A 84 -13.84 3.41 -1.63
C ILE A 84 -14.31 4.81 -2.06
N SER A 85 -15.63 5.00 -2.22
CA SER A 85 -16.22 6.30 -2.53
C SER A 85 -16.01 7.32 -1.40
N ARG A 86 -16.08 6.88 -0.14
CA ARG A 86 -15.75 7.73 1.01
C ARG A 86 -14.30 8.16 0.99
N ALA A 87 -13.36 7.23 0.79
CA ALA A 87 -11.94 7.54 0.72
C ALA A 87 -11.64 8.60 -0.37
N ARG A 88 -12.23 8.43 -1.56
CA ARG A 88 -12.10 9.43 -2.63
C ARG A 88 -12.62 10.80 -2.25
N ARG A 89 -13.76 10.86 -1.55
CA ARG A 89 -14.33 12.11 -1.06
C ARG A 89 -13.42 12.78 -0.06
N LEU A 90 -12.89 12.05 0.93
CA LEU A 90 -11.93 12.58 1.91
C LEU A 90 -10.67 13.12 1.23
N ILE A 91 -10.14 12.41 0.21
CA ILE A 91 -9.00 12.89 -0.57
C ILE A 91 -9.32 14.23 -1.27
N ALA A 92 -10.51 14.33 -1.88
CA ALA A 92 -10.93 15.55 -2.57
C ALA A 92 -11.19 16.71 -1.60
N GLU A 93 -11.81 16.46 -0.44
CA GLU A 93 -12.01 17.44 0.64
C GLU A 93 -10.67 17.94 1.18
N GLY A 94 -9.65 17.07 1.29
CA GLY A 94 -8.26 17.41 1.62
C GLY A 94 -7.49 18.08 0.49
N LYS A 95 -8.14 18.48 -0.61
CA LYS A 95 -7.55 19.14 -1.78
C LYS A 95 -6.39 18.37 -2.41
N SER A 96 -6.46 17.06 -2.37
CA SER A 96 -5.50 16.14 -2.96
C SER A 96 -6.14 15.33 -4.07
N ASP A 97 -5.33 14.62 -4.84
CA ASP A 97 -5.78 13.62 -5.81
C ASP A 97 -5.38 12.20 -5.35
N PRO A 98 -6.00 11.16 -5.92
CA PRO A 98 -5.74 9.78 -5.51
C PRO A 98 -4.28 9.34 -5.67
N LEU A 99 -3.55 9.85 -6.66
CA LEU A 99 -2.15 9.50 -6.89
C LEU A 99 -1.26 10.08 -5.78
N GLN A 100 -1.42 11.38 -5.50
CA GLN A 100 -0.71 12.07 -4.45
C GLN A 100 -1.01 11.45 -3.08
N ALA A 101 -2.29 11.19 -2.77
CA ALA A 101 -2.70 10.60 -1.50
C ALA A 101 -2.11 9.20 -1.29
N ALA A 102 -2.16 8.33 -2.31
CA ALA A 102 -1.62 6.97 -2.21
C ALA A 102 -0.10 6.96 -2.03
N LEU A 103 0.62 7.82 -2.75
CA LEU A 103 2.08 7.96 -2.60
C LEU A 103 2.45 8.57 -1.26
N ALA A 104 1.77 9.63 -0.84
CA ALA A 104 2.03 10.28 0.43
C ALA A 104 1.78 9.32 1.60
N PHE A 105 0.68 8.56 1.57
CA PHE A 105 0.43 7.50 2.55
C PHE A 105 1.62 6.55 2.67
N ALA A 106 2.07 5.96 1.55
CA ALA A 106 3.13 4.96 1.57
C ALA A 106 4.50 5.55 1.96
N LEU A 107 4.84 6.73 1.44
CA LEU A 107 6.13 7.38 1.68
C LEU A 107 6.29 7.95 3.10
N THR A 108 5.19 8.16 3.80
CA THR A 108 5.20 8.64 5.20
C THR A 108 5.19 7.52 6.23
N ARG A 109 5.19 6.26 5.82
CA ARG A 109 5.25 5.12 6.76
C ARG A 109 6.66 4.96 7.31
N PRO A 110 6.84 5.03 8.62
CA PRO A 110 8.17 4.93 9.24
C PRO A 110 8.78 3.53 9.08
N GLU A 111 7.96 2.50 8.89
CA GLU A 111 8.40 1.13 8.67
C GLU A 111 9.02 0.91 7.28
N ALA A 112 8.65 1.75 6.31
CA ALA A 112 9.02 1.56 4.91
C ALA A 112 10.39 2.16 4.60
N SER A 113 11.30 1.34 4.08
CA SER A 113 12.58 1.80 3.51
C SER A 113 12.47 2.12 2.01
N ALA A 114 11.49 1.56 1.32
CA ALA A 114 11.21 1.84 -0.09
C ALA A 114 9.73 1.60 -0.44
N VAL A 115 9.28 2.29 -1.48
CA VAL A 115 7.94 2.14 -2.07
C VAL A 115 8.08 1.76 -3.53
N LEU A 116 7.44 0.65 -3.92
CA LEU A 116 7.49 0.13 -5.28
C LEU A 116 6.22 0.48 -6.04
N VAL A 117 6.41 1.04 -7.23
CA VAL A 117 5.31 1.36 -8.14
C VAL A 117 5.59 0.79 -9.53
N GLY A 118 4.55 0.25 -10.18
CA GLY A 118 4.60 -0.12 -11.59
C GLY A 118 4.12 1.06 -12.44
N VAL A 119 4.84 1.34 -13.53
CA VAL A 119 4.47 2.34 -14.53
C VAL A 119 4.61 1.74 -15.92
N THR A 120 3.76 2.16 -16.85
CA THR A 120 3.74 1.64 -18.24
C THR A 120 4.13 2.70 -19.25
N SER A 121 4.29 3.96 -18.85
CA SER A 121 4.66 5.07 -19.72
C SER A 121 5.53 6.11 -19.02
N ALA A 122 6.26 6.89 -19.82
CA ALA A 122 7.04 8.04 -19.31
C ALA A 122 6.14 9.09 -18.66
N ALA A 123 4.92 9.27 -19.16
CA ALA A 123 3.95 10.20 -18.58
C ALA A 123 3.52 9.78 -17.16
N GLU A 124 3.25 8.47 -16.97
CA GLU A 124 2.95 7.92 -15.64
C GLU A 124 4.14 8.09 -14.68
N MET A 125 5.36 7.79 -15.13
CA MET A 125 6.56 7.99 -14.31
C MET A 125 6.70 9.46 -13.89
N THR A 126 6.50 10.40 -14.82
CA THR A 126 6.57 11.83 -14.53
C THR A 126 5.52 12.23 -13.49
N ALA A 127 4.29 11.73 -13.62
CA ALA A 127 3.21 12.00 -12.67
C ALA A 127 3.52 11.42 -11.27
N VAL A 128 4.02 10.18 -11.21
CA VAL A 128 4.42 9.53 -9.95
C VAL A 128 5.52 10.32 -9.25
N VAL A 129 6.57 10.72 -9.97
CA VAL A 129 7.68 11.52 -9.40
C VAL A 129 7.17 12.87 -8.90
N ALA A 130 6.35 13.57 -9.69
CA ALA A 130 5.77 14.85 -9.27
C ALA A 130 4.92 14.72 -8.00
N ALA A 131 4.07 13.69 -7.93
CA ALA A 131 3.24 13.42 -6.76
C ALA A 131 4.08 13.04 -5.52
N ALA A 132 5.13 12.23 -5.70
CA ALA A 132 6.03 11.85 -4.62
C ALA A 132 6.84 13.03 -4.04
N MET A 133 7.10 14.06 -4.85
CA MET A 133 7.79 15.28 -4.42
C MET A 133 6.85 16.33 -3.82
N SER A 134 5.54 16.13 -3.94
CA SER A 134 4.54 17.05 -3.36
C SER A 134 4.46 16.85 -1.84
N PRO A 135 4.18 17.91 -1.07
CA PRO A 135 3.92 17.77 0.36
C PRO A 135 2.78 16.79 0.62
N PRO A 136 2.88 15.94 1.67
CA PRO A 136 1.79 15.04 2.01
C PRO A 136 0.54 15.86 2.38
N PRO A 137 -0.64 15.47 1.89
CA PRO A 137 -1.88 16.10 2.29
C PRO A 137 -2.21 15.78 3.75
N ASP A 138 -2.87 16.72 4.41
CA ASP A 138 -3.37 16.53 5.78
C ASP A 138 -4.67 15.71 5.71
N LEU A 139 -4.54 14.39 5.85
CA LEU A 139 -5.63 13.43 5.73
C LEU A 139 -5.59 12.44 6.89
N ASP A 140 -6.76 12.08 7.40
CA ASP A 140 -6.90 10.97 8.34
C ASP A 140 -6.85 9.64 7.56
N TRP A 141 -5.68 9.01 7.59
CA TRP A 141 -5.43 7.76 6.88
C TRP A 141 -6.25 6.59 7.45
N ASP A 142 -6.52 6.58 8.74
CA ASP A 142 -7.22 5.48 9.40
C ASP A 142 -8.68 5.41 8.95
N GLU A 143 -9.29 6.56 8.65
CA GLU A 143 -10.65 6.62 8.11
C GLU A 143 -10.79 6.02 6.70
N MET A 144 -9.70 5.76 6.00
CA MET A 144 -9.69 5.21 4.64
C MET A 144 -9.52 3.70 4.60
N ALA A 145 -9.07 3.08 5.69
CA ALA A 145 -8.84 1.65 5.75
C ALA A 145 -10.11 0.85 5.45
N LEU A 146 -9.97 -0.19 4.61
CA LEU A 146 -11.00 -1.21 4.44
C LEU A 146 -10.84 -2.24 5.53
N ASP A 147 -11.93 -2.63 6.16
CA ASP A 147 -11.99 -3.67 7.19
C ASP A 147 -12.68 -4.95 6.69
N ASP A 148 -13.08 -4.99 5.41
CA ASP A 148 -13.73 -6.14 4.80
C ASP A 148 -12.68 -7.14 4.29
N PRO A 149 -12.55 -8.32 4.94
CA PRO A 149 -11.58 -9.34 4.53
C PRO A 149 -11.82 -9.86 3.10
N GLU A 150 -13.09 -9.94 2.65
CA GLU A 150 -13.42 -10.40 1.30
C GLU A 150 -12.99 -9.37 0.26
N ALA A 151 -13.18 -8.07 0.55
CA ALA A 151 -12.74 -6.99 -0.32
C ALA A 151 -11.21 -6.94 -0.47
N LEU A 152 -10.47 -7.45 0.53
CA LEU A 152 -9.01 -7.46 0.56
C LEU A 152 -8.38 -8.79 0.18
N ALA A 153 -9.17 -9.87 0.07
CA ALA A 153 -8.67 -11.21 -0.25
C ALA A 153 -7.97 -11.27 -1.62
N TRP A 154 -8.45 -10.53 -2.61
CA TRP A 154 -7.88 -10.52 -3.96
C TRP A 154 -6.59 -9.68 -4.10
N VAL A 155 -6.23 -8.88 -3.10
CA VAL A 155 -4.93 -8.19 -3.06
C VAL A 155 -3.80 -9.19 -2.89
N ALA A 156 -4.12 -10.38 -2.42
CA ALA A 156 -3.20 -11.49 -2.20
C ALA A 156 -3.01 -12.41 -3.43
N ALA A 157 -3.68 -12.13 -4.54
CA ALA A 157 -3.61 -12.96 -5.74
C ALA A 157 -2.64 -12.38 -6.80
#